data_457e0b5d31e4e79734efc16ad8ce35b0
#
_entry.id   457e0b5d31e4e79734efc16ad8ce35b0
#
_cell.length_a   1.000
_cell.length_b   1.000
_cell.length_c   1.000
_cell.angle_alpha   90.00
_cell.angle_beta   90.00
_cell.angle_gamma   90.00
#
_symmetry.space_group_name_H-M   'P 1'
#
loop_
_entity.id
_entity.type
_entity.pdbx_description
1 polymer ?
#
loop_
_entity_poly.entity_id
_entity_poly.type
_entity_poly.pdbx_seq_one_letter_code
_entity_poly.pdbx_strand_id
1 'polypeptide(L)'
;MISDVEDVIAAVTADHNAFEISEEVLPRVLSLLRLLAKQALARHGEITMSKKRKQPRPPLTVHGRTYGVSFRERQRQVRYVPKQPGRRTYDWQRVTPEHRFEPSGELELLISQHSGYGYGHSYGWKKEWADTAKKPLEEQVGSVFRALKARAEEQERARLEREAEQRRLREERERQEAERRRLEAEREERERREWESAVSAASIKAVHAVRAEHFGTVP
;
A
#
# COMPACT_ATOMS: atom_id res chain seq x y z
N MET A 1 -3.23 -25.16 -11.84
CA MET A 1 -4.01 -23.91 -11.74
C MET A 1 -5.45 -24.09 -11.22
N ILE A 2 -6.12 -25.22 -11.46
CA ILE A 2 -7.43 -25.53 -10.82
C ILE A 2 -7.25 -26.03 -9.36
N SER A 3 -6.11 -26.64 -9.04
CA SER A 3 -5.77 -27.11 -7.70
C SER A 3 -5.79 -26.03 -6.63
N ASP A 4 -5.35 -24.82 -6.95
CA ASP A 4 -5.22 -23.74 -5.95
C ASP A 4 -6.58 -23.22 -5.45
N VAL A 5 -7.61 -23.23 -6.32
CA VAL A 5 -8.97 -22.82 -5.94
C VAL A 5 -9.64 -23.87 -5.06
N GLU A 6 -9.46 -25.15 -5.35
CA GLU A 6 -10.00 -26.24 -4.55
C GLU A 6 -9.30 -26.33 -3.18
N ASP A 7 -8.01 -25.99 -3.08
CA ASP A 7 -7.30 -25.86 -1.81
C ASP A 7 -7.87 -24.70 -0.96
N VAL A 8 -8.22 -23.57 -1.61
CA VAL A 8 -8.91 -22.44 -0.93
C VAL A 8 -10.27 -22.88 -0.43
N ILE A 9 -11.04 -23.58 -1.25
CA ILE A 9 -12.37 -24.10 -0.91
C ILE A 9 -12.28 -25.07 0.26
N ALA A 10 -11.34 -26.01 0.23
CA ALA A 10 -11.13 -26.97 1.31
C ALA A 10 -10.79 -26.27 2.64
N ALA A 11 -9.93 -25.24 2.60
CA ALA A 11 -9.57 -24.48 3.80
C ALA A 11 -10.71 -23.66 4.36
N VAL A 12 -11.52 -23.02 3.50
CA VAL A 12 -12.74 -22.28 3.92
C VAL A 12 -13.77 -23.23 4.51
N THR A 13 -13.94 -24.40 3.93
CA THR A 13 -14.85 -25.44 4.44
C THR A 13 -14.41 -25.96 5.80
N ALA A 14 -13.10 -26.13 6.01
CA ALA A 14 -12.54 -26.64 7.26
C ALA A 14 -12.67 -25.62 8.42
N ASP A 15 -12.67 -24.32 8.14
CA ASP A 15 -12.71 -23.26 9.15
C ASP A 15 -13.61 -22.09 8.70
N HIS A 16 -14.90 -22.39 8.49
CA HIS A 16 -15.89 -21.38 8.09
C HIS A 16 -16.14 -20.32 9.17
N ASN A 17 -15.92 -20.65 10.43
CA ASN A 17 -16.07 -19.70 11.54
C ASN A 17 -15.06 -18.54 11.45
N ALA A 18 -13.87 -18.78 10.88
CA ALA A 18 -12.88 -17.73 10.68
C ALA A 18 -13.34 -16.67 9.66
N PHE A 19 -14.40 -16.95 8.88
CA PHE A 19 -15.00 -16.01 7.92
C PHE A 19 -16.25 -15.33 8.46
N GLU A 20 -16.64 -15.57 9.71
CA GLU A 20 -17.87 -15.00 10.30
C GLU A 20 -19.13 -15.32 9.44
N ILE A 21 -19.22 -16.53 8.94
CA ILE A 21 -20.33 -17.05 8.12
C ILE A 21 -20.96 -18.28 8.76
N SER A 22 -22.26 -18.43 8.61
CA SER A 22 -23.00 -19.62 9.06
C SER A 22 -22.84 -20.78 8.07
N GLU A 23 -23.14 -21.99 8.52
CA GLU A 23 -23.16 -23.18 7.68
C GLU A 23 -24.17 -23.06 6.52
N GLU A 24 -25.28 -22.35 6.73
CA GLU A 24 -26.34 -22.17 5.74
C GLU A 24 -25.85 -21.39 4.49
N VAL A 25 -24.99 -20.39 4.66
CA VAL A 25 -24.48 -19.57 3.55
C VAL A 25 -23.15 -20.08 2.99
N LEU A 26 -22.52 -21.05 3.64
CA LEU A 26 -21.23 -21.62 3.21
C LEU A 26 -21.24 -22.09 1.73
N PRO A 27 -22.23 -22.86 1.24
CA PRO A 27 -22.26 -23.30 -0.16
C PRO A 27 -22.28 -22.14 -1.14
N ARG A 28 -22.94 -21.05 -0.76
CA ARG A 28 -23.01 -19.83 -1.57
C ARG A 28 -21.68 -19.10 -1.62
N VAL A 29 -20.97 -18.99 -0.48
CA VAL A 29 -19.63 -18.42 -0.42
C VAL A 29 -18.65 -19.21 -1.29
N LEU A 30 -18.69 -20.55 -1.26
CA LEU A 30 -17.86 -21.39 -2.11
C LEU A 30 -18.16 -21.17 -3.61
N SER A 31 -19.42 -20.99 -3.97
CA SER A 31 -19.83 -20.66 -5.35
C SER A 31 -19.30 -19.29 -5.77
N LEU A 32 -19.37 -18.29 -4.89
CA LEU A 32 -18.80 -16.95 -5.13
C LEU A 32 -17.27 -16.99 -5.28
N LEU A 33 -16.56 -17.78 -4.47
CA LEU A 33 -15.11 -17.98 -4.63
C LEU A 33 -14.77 -18.58 -5.99
N ARG A 34 -15.50 -19.62 -6.44
CA ARG A 34 -15.31 -20.19 -7.78
C ARG A 34 -15.57 -19.16 -8.88
N LEU A 35 -16.60 -18.34 -8.73
CA LEU A 35 -16.93 -17.28 -9.68
C LEU A 35 -15.83 -16.21 -9.72
N LEU A 36 -15.33 -15.77 -8.57
CA LEU A 36 -14.21 -14.84 -8.46
C LEU A 36 -12.95 -15.43 -9.12
N ALA A 37 -12.63 -16.68 -8.83
CA ALA A 37 -11.48 -17.35 -9.41
C ALA A 37 -11.57 -17.46 -10.93
N LYS A 38 -12.74 -17.85 -11.46
CA LYS A 38 -13.00 -17.89 -12.91
C LYS A 38 -12.82 -16.52 -13.56
N GLN A 39 -13.33 -15.48 -12.93
CA GLN A 39 -13.20 -14.10 -13.42
C GLN A 39 -11.78 -13.55 -13.29
N ALA A 40 -11.03 -13.96 -12.25
CA ALA A 40 -9.61 -13.62 -12.09
C ALA A 40 -8.79 -14.28 -13.22
N LEU A 41 -8.97 -15.57 -13.43
CA LEU A 41 -8.27 -16.33 -14.47
C LEU A 41 -8.49 -15.73 -15.86
N ALA A 42 -9.71 -15.31 -16.19
CA ALA A 42 -10.03 -14.63 -17.45
C ALA A 42 -9.29 -13.29 -17.62
N ARG A 43 -8.66 -12.76 -16.55
CA ARG A 43 -7.88 -11.52 -16.54
C ARG A 43 -6.42 -11.76 -16.19
N HIS A 44 -5.92 -12.97 -16.42
CA HIS A 44 -4.56 -13.39 -16.09
C HIS A 44 -4.22 -13.23 -14.58
N GLY A 45 -5.23 -13.37 -13.74
CA GLY A 45 -5.09 -13.37 -12.28
C GLY A 45 -5.32 -14.75 -11.69
N GLU A 46 -5.17 -14.84 -10.38
CA GLU A 46 -5.32 -16.08 -9.62
C GLU A 46 -5.87 -15.82 -8.22
N ILE A 47 -6.46 -16.84 -7.61
CA ILE A 47 -6.75 -16.88 -6.18
C ILE A 47 -5.94 -18.02 -5.59
N THR A 48 -5.17 -17.74 -4.54
CA THR A 48 -4.30 -18.72 -3.89
C THR A 48 -4.55 -18.78 -2.39
N MET A 49 -3.95 -19.73 -1.69
CA MET A 49 -3.96 -19.76 -0.23
C MET A 49 -2.71 -19.14 0.35
N SER A 50 -2.86 -18.28 1.34
CA SER A 50 -1.73 -17.77 2.09
C SER A 50 -1.31 -18.77 3.17
N LYS A 51 -0.18 -19.46 2.98
CA LYS A 51 0.39 -20.39 3.96
C LYS A 51 0.90 -19.73 5.26
N LYS A 52 0.96 -18.40 5.31
CA LYS A 52 1.62 -17.64 6.39
C LYS A 52 0.69 -17.00 7.41
N ARG A 53 -0.63 -17.07 7.27
CA ARG A 53 -1.56 -16.35 8.16
C ARG A 53 -2.50 -17.31 8.89
N LYS A 54 -2.69 -17.06 10.19
CA LYS A 54 -3.69 -17.74 11.02
C LYS A 54 -5.13 -17.47 10.61
N GLN A 55 -5.38 -16.45 9.80
CA GLN A 55 -6.71 -16.16 9.25
C GLN A 55 -6.71 -16.44 7.76
N PRO A 56 -7.62 -17.29 7.28
CA PRO A 56 -7.73 -17.64 5.89
C PRO A 56 -8.36 -16.48 5.10
N ARG A 57 -7.53 -15.55 4.66
CA ARG A 57 -7.95 -14.54 3.68
C ARG A 57 -7.26 -14.89 2.37
N PRO A 58 -7.97 -15.58 1.46
CA PRO A 58 -7.37 -15.94 0.19
C PRO A 58 -6.93 -14.68 -0.57
N PRO A 59 -5.65 -14.58 -0.94
CA PRO A 59 -5.17 -13.51 -1.80
C PRO A 59 -5.70 -13.69 -3.23
N LEU A 60 -6.29 -12.63 -3.75
CA LEU A 60 -6.68 -12.48 -5.14
C LEU A 60 -5.62 -11.64 -5.85
N THR A 61 -4.89 -12.22 -6.76
CA THR A 61 -3.91 -11.49 -7.59
C THR A 61 -4.55 -11.17 -8.94
N VAL A 62 -4.59 -9.89 -9.30
CA VAL A 62 -5.11 -9.42 -10.59
C VAL A 62 -4.46 -8.09 -10.96
N HIS A 63 -4.23 -7.86 -12.26
CA HIS A 63 -3.54 -6.65 -12.75
C HIS A 63 -2.18 -6.39 -12.08
N GLY A 64 -1.43 -7.47 -11.76
CA GLY A 64 -0.14 -7.38 -11.09
C GLY A 64 -0.19 -6.93 -9.62
N ARG A 65 -1.37 -6.96 -9.00
CA ARG A 65 -1.59 -6.56 -7.60
C ARG A 65 -2.30 -7.65 -6.82
N THR A 66 -1.96 -7.77 -5.54
CA THR A 66 -2.55 -8.76 -4.64
C THR A 66 -3.48 -8.09 -3.64
N TYR A 67 -4.68 -8.62 -3.52
CA TYR A 67 -5.76 -8.16 -2.65
C TYR A 67 -6.18 -9.29 -1.71
N GLY A 68 -6.50 -8.99 -0.47
CA GLY A 68 -7.12 -9.95 0.45
C GLY A 68 -8.64 -9.96 0.22
N VAL A 69 -9.20 -11.14 0.07
CA VAL A 69 -10.66 -11.36 -0.05
C VAL A 69 -11.20 -11.86 1.29
N SER A 70 -12.30 -11.31 1.72
CA SER A 70 -12.97 -11.74 2.95
C SER A 70 -14.49 -11.66 2.75
N PHE A 71 -15.18 -12.65 3.25
CA PHE A 71 -16.64 -12.67 3.29
C PHE A 71 -17.10 -12.49 4.73
N ARG A 72 -18.24 -11.89 4.90
CA ARG A 72 -18.94 -11.78 6.18
C ARG A 72 -20.43 -11.90 5.94
N GLU A 73 -21.10 -12.57 6.84
CA GLU A 73 -22.55 -12.60 6.87
C GLU A 73 -23.06 -11.44 7.73
N ARG A 74 -24.02 -10.69 7.20
CA ARG A 74 -24.71 -9.67 7.98
C ARG A 74 -25.48 -10.29 9.12
N GLN A 75 -25.51 -9.60 10.23
CA GLN A 75 -26.31 -9.97 11.38
C GLN A 75 -27.55 -9.07 11.43
N ARG A 76 -28.68 -9.69 11.67
CA ARG A 76 -29.93 -8.98 11.96
C ARG A 76 -30.21 -9.00 13.46
N GLN A 77 -30.71 -7.90 13.94
CA GLN A 77 -31.12 -7.78 15.32
C GLN A 77 -32.54 -8.37 15.47
N VAL A 78 -32.67 -9.39 16.29
CA VAL A 78 -33.95 -10.07 16.58
C VAL A 78 -34.29 -9.86 18.05
N ARG A 79 -35.58 -9.57 18.32
CA ARG A 79 -36.05 -9.42 19.69
C ARG A 79 -35.88 -10.73 20.43
N TYR A 80 -35.20 -10.68 21.56
CA TYR A 80 -35.00 -11.86 22.40
C TYR A 80 -36.21 -12.07 23.27
N VAL A 81 -36.87 -13.21 23.11
CA VAL A 81 -37.97 -13.69 23.99
C VAL A 81 -37.43 -14.91 24.72
N PRO A 82 -37.21 -14.86 26.05
CA PRO A 82 -36.73 -16.01 26.82
C PRO A 82 -37.72 -17.17 26.70
N LYS A 83 -37.24 -18.37 26.39
CA LYS A 83 -38.04 -19.59 26.24
C LYS A 83 -38.69 -20.06 27.55
N GLN A 84 -38.15 -19.63 28.70
CA GLN A 84 -38.72 -19.87 30.01
C GLN A 84 -38.66 -18.59 30.80
N PRO A 85 -39.81 -18.12 31.37
CA PRO A 85 -39.75 -17.11 32.42
C PRO A 85 -39.12 -17.83 33.63
N GLY A 86 -37.82 -17.73 33.74
CA GLY A 86 -37.07 -18.24 34.87
C GLY A 86 -37.61 -17.71 36.17
N ARG A 87 -37.31 -18.37 37.30
CA ARG A 87 -37.63 -17.98 38.68
C ARG A 87 -37.65 -16.45 38.80
N ARG A 88 -38.66 -15.93 39.54
CA ARG A 88 -38.77 -14.48 39.85
C ARG A 88 -37.41 -13.90 40.20
N THR A 89 -36.77 -13.34 39.21
CA THR A 89 -35.58 -12.50 39.40
C THR A 89 -36.10 -11.10 39.66
N TYR A 90 -35.55 -10.45 40.67
CA TYR A 90 -35.85 -9.04 40.97
C TYR A 90 -35.51 -8.20 39.73
N ASP A 91 -36.25 -7.12 39.46
CA ASP A 91 -36.08 -6.29 38.26
C ASP A 91 -34.64 -5.78 38.03
N TRP A 92 -33.88 -5.62 39.11
CA TRP A 92 -32.46 -5.27 39.06
C TRP A 92 -31.52 -6.44 38.62
N GLN A 93 -32.00 -7.68 38.60
CA GLN A 93 -31.27 -8.87 38.16
C GLN A 93 -31.54 -9.25 36.72
N ARG A 94 -32.37 -8.50 35.99
CA ARG A 94 -32.68 -8.77 34.58
C ARG A 94 -31.50 -8.31 33.70
N VAL A 95 -30.49 -9.15 33.57
CA VAL A 95 -29.44 -9.05 32.54
C VAL A 95 -29.86 -9.83 31.29
N THR A 96 -31.12 -9.72 30.88
CA THR A 96 -31.58 -10.36 29.67
C THR A 96 -31.47 -9.34 28.55
N PRO A 97 -30.59 -9.55 27.54
CA PRO A 97 -30.54 -8.63 26.43
C PRO A 97 -31.89 -8.59 25.71
N GLU A 98 -32.40 -7.40 25.44
CA GLU A 98 -33.69 -7.23 24.75
C GLU A 98 -33.62 -7.75 23.30
N HIS A 99 -32.42 -7.85 22.77
CA HIS A 99 -32.16 -8.25 21.41
C HIS A 99 -30.94 -9.19 21.35
N ARG A 100 -31.01 -10.11 20.40
CA ARG A 100 -29.84 -10.91 19.99
C ARG A 100 -29.56 -10.72 18.53
N PHE A 101 -28.33 -10.95 18.14
CA PHE A 101 -27.90 -10.92 16.75
C PHE A 101 -27.98 -12.34 16.17
N GLU A 102 -28.65 -12.47 15.05
CA GLU A 102 -28.76 -13.72 14.30
C GLU A 102 -28.22 -13.53 12.88
N PRO A 103 -27.61 -14.56 12.27
CA PRO A 103 -27.26 -14.54 10.87
C PRO A 103 -28.47 -14.16 10.00
N SER A 104 -28.27 -13.31 9.01
CA SER A 104 -29.34 -12.82 8.15
C SER A 104 -29.46 -13.56 6.82
N GLY A 105 -28.44 -14.35 6.45
CA GLY A 105 -28.31 -14.95 5.13
C GLY A 105 -27.78 -13.99 4.05
N GLU A 106 -27.62 -12.70 4.38
CA GLU A 106 -27.06 -11.71 3.47
C GLU A 106 -25.54 -11.66 3.60
N LEU A 107 -24.84 -11.72 2.46
CA LEU A 107 -23.39 -11.72 2.41
C LEU A 107 -22.82 -10.34 2.09
N GLU A 108 -21.67 -10.07 2.68
CA GLU A 108 -20.80 -8.95 2.34
C GLU A 108 -19.46 -9.50 1.85
N LEU A 109 -18.98 -8.96 0.72
CA LEU A 109 -17.67 -9.21 0.18
C LEU A 109 -16.79 -7.99 0.46
N LEU A 110 -15.71 -8.20 1.19
CA LEU A 110 -14.71 -7.20 1.48
C LEU A 110 -13.44 -7.52 0.72
N ILE A 111 -12.95 -6.56 -0.04
CA ILE A 111 -11.64 -6.64 -0.68
C ILE A 111 -10.74 -5.54 -0.12
N SER A 112 -9.56 -5.93 0.34
CA SER A 112 -8.58 -5.04 0.94
C SER A 112 -7.20 -5.24 0.33
N GLN A 113 -6.47 -4.16 0.17
CA GLN A 113 -5.06 -4.21 -0.20
C GLN A 113 -4.22 -3.87 1.04
N HIS A 114 -3.38 -4.81 1.46
CA HIS A 114 -2.44 -4.54 2.53
C HIS A 114 -1.22 -3.82 1.92
N SER A 115 -0.93 -2.64 2.39
CA SER A 115 0.41 -2.07 2.22
C SER A 115 1.35 -2.86 3.13
N GLY A 116 2.16 -3.72 2.54
CA GLY A 116 3.16 -4.48 3.30
C GLY A 116 4.20 -3.52 3.85
N TYR A 117 4.12 -3.20 5.11
CA TYR A 117 5.14 -2.78 6.07
C TYR A 117 4.46 -2.02 7.22
N GLY A 118 4.50 -2.59 8.42
CA GLY A 118 4.28 -1.85 9.65
C GLY A 118 3.28 -2.49 10.61
N TYR A 119 3.72 -2.69 11.82
CA TYR A 119 2.90 -2.78 13.02
C TYR A 119 2.14 -1.46 13.16
N GLY A 120 0.86 -1.47 12.87
CA GLY A 120 0.04 -0.28 13.01
C GLY A 120 -1.06 -0.23 11.95
N HIS A 121 -2.16 0.34 12.28
CA HIS A 121 -3.37 0.45 11.49
C HIS A 121 -3.08 0.76 10.01
N SER A 122 -3.08 -0.28 9.19
CA SER A 122 -2.87 -0.15 7.76
C SER A 122 -4.08 0.55 7.16
N TYR A 123 -3.95 1.82 6.85
CA TYR A 123 -4.86 2.55 5.96
C TYR A 123 -4.71 2.04 4.52
N GLY A 124 -4.89 0.72 4.35
CA GLY A 124 -4.94 0.10 3.03
C GLY A 124 -6.26 0.44 2.33
N TRP A 125 -6.22 0.44 1.01
CA TRP A 125 -7.45 0.52 0.23
C TRP A 125 -8.37 -0.65 0.59
N LYS A 126 -9.63 -0.32 0.87
CA LYS A 126 -10.69 -1.25 1.25
C LYS A 126 -11.95 -0.90 0.49
N LYS A 127 -12.63 -1.89 -0.03
CA LYS A 127 -13.93 -1.72 -0.67
C LYS A 127 -14.84 -2.89 -0.35
N GLU A 128 -16.10 -2.58 -0.13
CA GLU A 128 -17.13 -3.52 0.29
C GLU A 128 -18.23 -3.59 -0.77
N TRP A 129 -18.74 -4.78 -0.97
CA TRP A 129 -19.95 -5.07 -1.75
C TRP A 129 -20.85 -5.94 -0.88
N ALA A 130 -22.13 -5.68 -0.92
CA ALA A 130 -23.08 -6.39 -0.08
C ALA A 130 -24.27 -6.84 -0.91
N ASP A 131 -24.88 -7.92 -0.47
CA ASP A 131 -26.18 -8.30 -0.97
C ASP A 131 -27.19 -7.18 -0.75
N THR A 132 -28.00 -6.97 -1.76
CA THR A 132 -29.19 -6.11 -1.67
C THR A 132 -30.39 -6.89 -2.19
N ALA A 133 -31.58 -6.52 -1.77
CA ALA A 133 -32.82 -7.15 -2.22
C ALA A 133 -32.98 -7.18 -3.75
N LYS A 134 -32.33 -6.24 -4.46
CA LYS A 134 -32.41 -6.10 -5.93
C LYS A 134 -31.21 -6.69 -6.66
N LYS A 135 -30.08 -6.90 -5.98
CA LYS A 135 -28.83 -7.27 -6.62
C LYS A 135 -27.96 -8.13 -5.70
N PRO A 136 -27.94 -9.43 -5.92
CA PRO A 136 -27.09 -10.36 -5.19
C PRO A 136 -25.60 -10.14 -5.54
N LEU A 137 -24.70 -10.64 -4.71
CA LEU A 137 -23.24 -10.49 -4.88
C LEU A 137 -22.73 -11.12 -6.19
N GLU A 138 -23.37 -12.19 -6.63
CA GLU A 138 -23.04 -12.88 -7.87
C GLU A 138 -23.10 -11.95 -9.10
N GLU A 139 -24.08 -11.08 -9.14
CA GLU A 139 -24.23 -10.08 -10.21
C GLU A 139 -23.27 -8.90 -10.06
N GLN A 140 -22.71 -8.71 -8.85
CA GLN A 140 -21.83 -7.61 -8.55
C GLN A 140 -20.35 -7.95 -8.85
N VAL A 141 -19.99 -9.21 -9.09
CA VAL A 141 -18.60 -9.64 -9.36
C VAL A 141 -17.95 -8.84 -10.49
N GLY A 142 -18.71 -8.52 -11.55
CA GLY A 142 -18.22 -7.67 -12.63
C GLY A 142 -17.83 -6.25 -12.15
N SER A 143 -18.54 -5.70 -11.18
CA SER A 143 -18.23 -4.39 -10.59
C SER A 143 -17.01 -4.46 -9.68
N VAL A 144 -16.78 -5.59 -9.01
CA VAL A 144 -15.59 -5.86 -8.22
C VAL A 144 -14.34 -5.73 -9.09
N PHE A 145 -14.28 -6.45 -10.20
CA PHE A 145 -13.12 -6.43 -11.10
C PHE A 145 -12.91 -5.08 -11.78
N ARG A 146 -13.98 -4.34 -12.08
CA ARG A 146 -13.85 -2.94 -12.56
C ARG A 146 -13.21 -2.04 -11.51
N ALA A 147 -13.59 -2.18 -10.25
CA ALA A 147 -12.99 -1.41 -9.17
C ALA A 147 -11.52 -1.78 -8.93
N LEU A 148 -11.16 -3.07 -9.02
CA LEU A 148 -9.78 -3.53 -8.92
C LEU A 148 -8.91 -2.98 -10.06
N LYS A 149 -9.44 -2.98 -11.29
CA LYS A 149 -8.76 -2.40 -12.45
C LYS A 149 -8.52 -0.89 -12.25
N ALA A 150 -9.56 -0.15 -11.90
CA ALA A 150 -9.44 1.29 -11.65
C ALA A 150 -8.41 1.59 -10.54
N ARG A 151 -8.38 0.77 -9.49
CA ARG A 151 -7.38 0.92 -8.42
C ARG A 151 -5.96 0.63 -8.88
N ALA A 152 -5.77 -0.38 -9.70
CA ALA A 152 -4.46 -0.70 -10.28
C ALA A 152 -3.95 0.44 -11.18
N GLU A 153 -4.82 1.00 -12.02
CA GLU A 153 -4.51 2.15 -12.88
C GLU A 153 -4.19 3.42 -12.08
N GLU A 154 -4.92 3.69 -11.01
CA GLU A 154 -4.65 4.82 -10.11
C GLU A 154 -3.26 4.70 -9.45
N GLN A 155 -2.95 3.51 -8.94
CA GLN A 155 -1.64 3.26 -8.33
C GLN A 155 -0.49 3.36 -9.34
N GLU A 156 -0.71 2.91 -10.56
CA GLU A 156 0.30 3.02 -11.62
C GLU A 156 0.55 4.47 -11.99
N ARG A 157 -0.50 5.28 -12.17
CA ARG A 157 -0.35 6.74 -12.39
C ARG A 157 0.42 7.40 -11.25
N ALA A 158 0.03 7.15 -9.99
CA ALA A 158 0.72 7.69 -8.84
C ALA A 158 2.19 7.22 -8.71
N ARG A 159 2.53 6.03 -9.24
CA ARG A 159 3.92 5.56 -9.33
C ARG A 159 4.70 6.37 -10.35
N LEU A 160 4.16 6.49 -11.57
CA LEU A 160 4.79 7.24 -12.65
C LEU A 160 5.00 8.73 -12.30
N GLU A 161 4.04 9.34 -11.64
CA GLU A 161 4.15 10.72 -11.14
C GLU A 161 5.30 10.87 -10.14
N ARG A 162 5.39 9.96 -9.16
CA ARG A 162 6.49 9.96 -8.18
C ARG A 162 7.85 9.73 -8.83
N GLU A 163 7.94 8.82 -9.79
CA GLU A 163 9.17 8.57 -10.54
C GLU A 163 9.59 9.80 -11.36
N ALA A 164 8.63 10.47 -11.99
CA ALA A 164 8.89 11.71 -12.74
C ALA A 164 9.36 12.85 -11.82
N GLU A 165 8.73 13.01 -10.66
CA GLU A 165 9.12 13.99 -9.66
C GLU A 165 10.53 13.71 -9.11
N GLN A 166 10.82 12.46 -8.76
CA GLN A 166 12.15 12.07 -8.31
C GLN A 166 13.22 12.33 -9.36
N ARG A 167 12.90 12.08 -10.64
CA ARG A 167 13.81 12.39 -11.75
C ARG A 167 14.11 13.89 -11.84
N ARG A 168 13.06 14.72 -11.80
CA ARG A 168 13.22 16.19 -11.80
C ARG A 168 14.08 16.68 -10.64
N LEU A 169 13.84 16.17 -9.43
CA LEU A 169 14.63 16.54 -8.25
C LEU A 169 16.09 16.10 -8.35
N ARG A 170 16.37 14.94 -8.97
CA ARG A 170 17.76 14.51 -9.23
C ARG A 170 18.45 15.41 -10.24
N GLU A 171 17.81 15.70 -11.37
CA GLU A 171 18.34 16.59 -12.40
C GLU A 171 18.60 18.00 -11.86
N GLU A 172 17.71 18.50 -11.00
CA GLU A 172 17.91 19.81 -10.35
C GLU A 172 19.12 19.81 -9.40
N ARG A 173 19.25 18.78 -8.57
CA ARG A 173 20.43 18.61 -7.69
C ARG A 173 21.72 18.53 -8.49
N GLU A 174 21.74 17.74 -9.55
CA GLU A 174 22.91 17.61 -10.43
C GLU A 174 23.29 18.95 -11.06
N ARG A 175 22.29 19.76 -11.51
CA ARG A 175 22.54 21.11 -12.04
C ARG A 175 23.10 22.03 -10.96
N GLN A 176 22.54 22.05 -9.77
CA GLN A 176 23.03 22.85 -8.64
C GLN A 176 24.46 22.46 -8.23
N GLU A 177 24.74 21.15 -8.18
CA GLU A 177 26.11 20.67 -7.89
C GLU A 177 27.09 21.02 -8.99
N ALA A 178 26.71 20.92 -10.26
CA ALA A 178 27.56 21.31 -11.39
C ALA A 178 27.85 22.81 -11.36
N GLU A 179 26.84 23.63 -11.08
CA GLU A 179 27.03 25.10 -10.96
C GLU A 179 27.96 25.43 -9.78
N ARG A 180 27.75 24.79 -8.64
CA ARG A 180 28.64 24.97 -7.47
C ARG A 180 30.09 24.62 -7.78
N ARG A 181 30.32 23.47 -8.43
CA ARG A 181 31.68 23.06 -8.87
C ARG A 181 32.31 24.06 -9.84
N ARG A 182 31.48 24.62 -10.75
CA ARG A 182 31.99 25.66 -11.66
C ARG A 182 32.41 26.93 -10.92
N LEU A 183 31.57 27.40 -9.99
CA LEU A 183 31.90 28.59 -9.19
C LEU A 183 33.11 28.36 -8.27
N GLU A 184 33.25 27.17 -7.70
CA GLU A 184 34.42 26.80 -6.91
C GLU A 184 35.69 26.80 -7.77
N ALA A 185 35.64 26.16 -8.95
CA ALA A 185 36.76 26.15 -9.89
C ALA A 185 37.18 27.58 -10.39
N GLU A 186 36.20 28.43 -10.66
CA GLU A 186 36.45 29.83 -11.03
C GLU A 186 37.12 30.63 -9.91
N ARG A 187 36.71 30.37 -8.65
CA ARG A 187 37.33 30.98 -7.46
C ARG A 187 38.76 30.51 -7.29
N GLU A 188 39.01 29.21 -7.34
CA GLU A 188 40.35 28.65 -7.24
C GLU A 188 41.30 29.16 -8.37
N GLU A 189 40.75 29.28 -9.57
CA GLU A 189 41.54 29.83 -10.69
C GLU A 189 41.85 31.31 -10.48
N ARG A 190 40.90 32.09 -9.95
CA ARG A 190 41.14 33.51 -9.61
C ARG A 190 42.20 33.65 -8.52
N GLU A 191 42.09 32.90 -7.44
CA GLU A 191 43.05 32.90 -6.35
C GLU A 191 44.43 32.49 -6.82
N ARG A 192 44.54 31.49 -7.69
CA ARG A 192 45.80 31.06 -8.29
C ARG A 192 46.41 32.16 -9.13
N ARG A 193 45.65 32.84 -9.99
CA ARG A 193 46.15 33.98 -10.82
C ARG A 193 46.60 35.15 -9.94
N GLU A 194 45.87 35.47 -8.89
CA GLU A 194 46.24 36.51 -7.93
C GLU A 194 47.53 36.15 -7.21
N TRP A 195 47.71 34.93 -6.78
CA TRP A 195 48.92 34.42 -6.16
C TRP A 195 50.11 34.46 -7.14
N GLU A 196 49.95 33.98 -8.36
CA GLU A 196 50.98 34.02 -9.40
C GLU A 196 51.42 35.47 -9.70
N SER A 197 50.45 36.38 -9.78
CA SER A 197 50.76 37.81 -10.01
C SER A 197 51.50 38.43 -8.83
N ALA A 198 51.11 38.09 -7.59
CA ALA A 198 51.77 38.58 -6.38
C ALA A 198 53.23 38.07 -6.26
N VAL A 199 53.44 36.78 -6.56
CA VAL A 199 54.77 36.17 -6.58
C VAL A 199 55.67 36.82 -7.65
N SER A 200 55.16 37.05 -8.84
CA SER A 200 55.83 37.72 -9.90
C SER A 200 56.22 39.13 -9.50
N ALA A 201 55.33 39.91 -8.94
CA ALA A 201 55.63 41.28 -8.46
C ALA A 201 56.64 41.30 -7.33
N ALA A 202 56.56 40.33 -6.38
CA ALA A 202 57.56 40.21 -5.32
C ALA A 202 58.96 39.87 -5.88
N SER A 203 59.03 38.95 -6.85
CA SER A 203 60.29 38.58 -7.52
C SER A 203 60.90 39.76 -8.26
N ILE A 204 60.13 40.55 -8.96
CA ILE A 204 60.59 41.76 -9.65
C ILE A 204 61.13 42.78 -8.64
N LYS A 205 60.41 43.01 -7.51
CA LYS A 205 60.88 43.90 -6.44
C LYS A 205 62.25 43.45 -5.84
N ALA A 206 62.35 42.14 -5.59
CA ALA A 206 63.60 41.57 -5.06
C ALA A 206 64.80 41.76 -6.02
N VAL A 207 64.59 41.54 -7.32
CA VAL A 207 65.62 41.79 -8.35
C VAL A 207 66.00 43.25 -8.39
N HIS A 208 65.04 44.17 -8.32
CA HIS A 208 65.32 45.61 -8.28
C HIS A 208 66.06 46.02 -7.00
N ALA A 209 65.73 45.46 -5.83
CA ALA A 209 66.46 45.73 -4.59
C ALA A 209 67.91 45.29 -4.66
N VAL A 210 68.19 44.07 -5.12
CA VAL A 210 69.52 43.52 -5.29
C VAL A 210 70.34 44.37 -6.29
N ARG A 211 69.75 44.85 -7.38
CA ARG A 211 70.36 45.69 -8.36
C ARG A 211 70.68 47.07 -7.80
N ALA A 212 69.86 47.67 -6.98
CA ALA A 212 70.06 48.92 -6.29
C ALA A 212 71.23 48.84 -5.29
N GLU A 213 71.36 47.75 -4.57
CA GLU A 213 72.50 47.52 -3.64
C GLU A 213 73.81 47.31 -4.35
N HIS A 214 73.86 46.65 -5.52
CA HIS A 214 75.07 46.34 -6.22
C HIS A 214 75.56 47.49 -7.13
N PHE A 215 74.69 48.34 -7.62
CA PHE A 215 75.05 49.45 -8.56
C PHE A 215 74.87 50.85 -7.98
N GLY A 216 74.40 50.96 -6.72
CA GLY A 216 74.23 52.24 -6.04
C GLY A 216 75.44 52.82 -5.33
N THR A 217 76.62 52.19 -5.43
CA THR A 217 77.91 52.67 -4.84
C THR A 217 78.98 52.77 -5.92
N VAL A 218 78.79 53.72 -6.83
CA VAL A 218 79.87 54.29 -7.60
C VAL A 218 79.80 55.82 -7.43
N PRO A 219 80.83 56.43 -6.81
CA PRO A 219 80.89 57.85 -6.58
C PRO A 219 81.00 58.67 -7.88
#